data_94cc5ad8b6a9896320996a3814ecbc04
#
_entry.id   94cc5ad8b6a9896320996a3814ecbc04
#
_cell.length_a   1.000
_cell.length_b   1.000
_cell.length_c   1.000
_cell.angle_alpha   90.00
_cell.angle_beta   90.00
_cell.angle_gamma   90.00
#
_symmetry.space_group_name_H-M   'P 1'
#
loop_
_entity.id
_entity.type
_entity.pdbx_description
1 polymer ?
#
loop_
_entity_poly.entity_id
_entity_poly.type
_entity_poly.pdbx_seq_one_letter_code
_entity_poly.pdbx_strand_id
1 'polypeptide(L)'
;MKIAIIGAGKWGSALFHALSQKNDCVISSRRQLEGAYFVGLEEALKRDLLVVAIPSQSVSGWLKEHFKNFGQKILVASKGIETSSLRFLDEIYEQHVDAANLAFLSGPSFAKEIQNDLPCALVINSKNETLAREIAELFPQNIKAYASSDVIGAEIAGAYKNVIAIAGGICDGLGLGNSARASLISRGLVEMARFGEYFGAQQQTFLGLSGAGDLFLTASSVLSRNYRVGLGLAKNESLNKILNDLGEVAEGVDTSYAIEKIAAGKGIYTPIVNEVAAMLRGKDVQESLKDLLSKK
;
A
#
# COMPACT_ATOMS: atom_id res chain seq x y z
N MET A 1 16.06 19.48 -4.74
CA MET A 1 16.05 18.25 -5.58
C MET A 1 14.97 18.41 -6.63
N LYS A 2 15.22 17.99 -7.87
CA LYS A 2 14.21 17.97 -8.94
C LYS A 2 13.47 16.66 -8.88
N ILE A 3 12.14 16.70 -8.71
CA ILE A 3 11.30 15.53 -8.44
C ILE A 3 10.31 15.32 -9.58
N ALA A 4 10.10 14.07 -9.97
CA ALA A 4 8.98 13.72 -10.84
C ALA A 4 8.06 12.70 -10.15
N ILE A 5 6.76 12.95 -10.19
CA ILE A 5 5.75 12.00 -9.74
C ILE A 5 5.27 11.20 -10.96
N ILE A 6 5.41 9.89 -10.89
CA ILE A 6 4.94 8.97 -11.94
C ILE A 6 3.59 8.39 -11.54
N GLY A 7 2.55 8.82 -12.22
CA GLY A 7 1.16 8.46 -11.91
C GLY A 7 0.36 9.59 -11.28
N ALA A 8 -0.62 10.13 -12.02
CA ALA A 8 -1.51 11.21 -11.57
C ALA A 8 -2.87 10.70 -11.08
N GLY A 9 -2.87 9.58 -10.34
CA GLY A 9 -4.01 9.14 -9.55
C GLY A 9 -4.16 9.97 -8.27
N LYS A 10 -5.21 9.72 -7.47
CA LYS A 10 -5.45 10.44 -6.21
C LYS A 10 -4.21 10.47 -5.31
N TRP A 11 -3.50 9.34 -5.20
CA TRP A 11 -2.29 9.24 -4.38
C TRP A 11 -1.11 10.01 -4.94
N GLY A 12 -0.80 9.83 -6.24
CA GLY A 12 0.29 10.58 -6.88
C GLY A 12 0.04 12.09 -6.88
N SER A 13 -1.22 12.54 -7.09
CA SER A 13 -1.57 13.95 -7.01
C SER A 13 -1.42 14.52 -5.59
N ALA A 14 -1.71 13.72 -4.56
CA ALA A 14 -1.50 14.13 -3.16
C ALA A 14 0.01 14.25 -2.82
N LEU A 15 0.83 13.32 -3.29
CA LEU A 15 2.29 13.40 -3.13
C LEU A 15 2.88 14.57 -3.91
N PHE A 16 2.38 14.85 -5.13
CA PHE A 16 2.76 16.04 -5.88
C PHE A 16 2.44 17.30 -5.10
N HIS A 17 1.19 17.44 -4.59
CA HIS A 17 0.77 18.56 -3.77
C HIS A 17 1.70 18.78 -2.57
N ALA A 18 2.01 17.74 -1.83
CA ALA A 18 2.87 17.82 -0.66
C ALA A 18 4.32 18.22 -1.02
N LEU A 19 4.94 17.51 -1.97
CA LEU A 19 6.35 17.71 -2.29
C LEU A 19 6.61 19.03 -3.03
N SER A 20 5.66 19.50 -3.84
CA SER A 20 5.78 20.77 -4.57
C SER A 20 5.81 22.01 -3.67
N GLN A 21 5.42 21.91 -2.40
CA GLN A 21 5.50 23.01 -1.44
C GLN A 21 6.96 23.42 -1.13
N LYS A 22 7.91 22.50 -1.29
CA LYS A 22 9.32 22.73 -0.97
C LYS A 22 10.29 22.44 -2.12
N ASN A 23 9.84 21.81 -3.18
CA ASN A 23 10.71 21.27 -4.23
C ASN A 23 10.22 21.63 -5.63
N ASP A 24 11.13 21.57 -6.62
CA ASP A 24 10.78 21.63 -8.06
C ASP A 24 10.20 20.30 -8.49
N CYS A 25 8.86 20.23 -8.57
CA CYS A 25 8.11 19.02 -8.86
C CYS A 25 7.40 19.09 -10.22
N VAL A 26 7.43 17.98 -10.94
CA VAL A 26 6.59 17.73 -12.12
C VAL A 26 5.83 16.42 -11.92
N ILE A 27 4.76 16.23 -12.72
CA ILE A 27 3.98 15.01 -12.69
C ILE A 27 3.82 14.44 -14.10
N SER A 28 3.94 13.14 -14.25
CA SER A 28 3.74 12.43 -15.52
C SER A 28 2.64 11.39 -15.40
N SER A 29 1.80 11.31 -16.41
CA SER A 29 0.65 10.40 -16.47
C SER A 29 0.43 9.88 -17.88
N ARG A 30 -0.12 8.66 -17.98
CA ARG A 30 -0.60 8.12 -19.27
C ARG A 30 -1.77 8.91 -19.86
N ARG A 31 -2.54 9.59 -19.02
CA ARG A 31 -3.58 10.52 -19.47
C ARG A 31 -2.94 11.84 -19.80
N GLN A 32 -3.32 12.43 -20.93
CA GLN A 32 -2.98 13.81 -21.21
C GLN A 32 -3.76 14.68 -20.23
N LEU A 33 -3.04 15.36 -19.36
CA LEU A 33 -3.58 16.29 -18.39
C LEU A 33 -2.97 17.67 -18.67
N GLU A 34 -3.75 18.71 -18.51
CA GLU A 34 -3.34 20.08 -18.76
C GLU A 34 -2.74 20.71 -17.48
N GLY A 35 -1.75 21.58 -17.65
CA GLY A 35 -1.10 22.30 -16.57
C GLY A 35 0.42 22.35 -16.74
N ALA A 36 1.06 23.45 -16.36
CA ALA A 36 2.49 23.69 -16.56
C ALA A 36 3.41 22.67 -15.85
N TYR A 37 2.89 21.95 -14.86
CA TYR A 37 3.61 20.92 -14.11
C TYR A 37 3.43 19.51 -14.68
N PHE A 38 2.56 19.33 -15.71
CA PHE A 38 2.46 18.06 -16.42
C PHE A 38 3.51 17.96 -17.51
N VAL A 39 4.31 16.91 -17.48
CA VAL A 39 5.37 16.68 -18.44
C VAL A 39 5.28 15.29 -19.05
N GLY A 40 5.90 15.10 -20.21
CA GLY A 40 6.06 13.79 -20.84
C GLY A 40 6.96 12.88 -20.00
N LEU A 41 6.79 11.56 -20.15
CA LEU A 41 7.54 10.58 -19.38
C LEU A 41 9.06 10.71 -19.57
N GLU A 42 9.52 10.97 -20.79
CA GLU A 42 10.97 11.13 -21.08
C GLU A 42 11.60 12.29 -20.32
N GLU A 43 10.86 13.38 -20.11
CA GLU A 43 11.32 14.51 -19.30
C GLU A 43 11.29 14.16 -17.81
N ALA A 44 10.21 13.51 -17.35
CA ALA A 44 10.06 13.07 -15.97
C ALA A 44 11.21 12.14 -15.53
N LEU A 45 11.60 11.20 -16.39
CA LEU A 45 12.67 10.22 -16.09
C LEU A 45 14.07 10.85 -15.90
N LYS A 46 14.29 12.10 -16.33
CA LYS A 46 15.55 12.83 -16.15
C LYS A 46 15.68 13.58 -14.83
N ARG A 47 14.65 13.50 -13.96
CA ARG A 47 14.66 14.14 -12.64
C ARG A 47 15.52 13.34 -11.65
N ASP A 48 16.01 14.01 -10.60
CA ASP A 48 16.90 13.42 -9.58
C ASP A 48 16.20 12.33 -8.76
N LEU A 49 14.91 12.52 -8.49
CA LEU A 49 14.05 11.59 -7.73
C LEU A 49 12.76 11.32 -8.49
N LEU A 50 12.45 10.03 -8.67
CA LEU A 50 11.17 9.58 -9.17
C LEU A 50 10.30 9.06 -8.02
N VAL A 51 9.14 9.64 -7.81
CA VAL A 51 8.13 9.13 -6.88
C VAL A 51 7.11 8.32 -7.68
N VAL A 52 7.18 6.99 -7.58
CA VAL A 52 6.37 6.10 -8.41
C VAL A 52 5.09 5.71 -7.68
N ALA A 53 3.96 6.23 -8.15
CA ALA A 53 2.62 6.07 -7.58
C ALA A 53 1.64 5.41 -8.56
N ILE A 54 2.06 4.31 -9.17
CA ILE A 54 1.24 3.46 -10.07
C ILE A 54 0.76 2.21 -9.34
N PRO A 55 -0.30 1.51 -9.80
CA PRO A 55 -0.74 0.26 -9.18
C PRO A 55 0.37 -0.80 -9.17
N SER A 56 0.49 -1.56 -8.07
CA SER A 56 1.52 -2.60 -7.89
C SER A 56 1.54 -3.61 -9.03
N GLN A 57 0.37 -4.01 -9.54
CA GLN A 57 0.23 -4.94 -10.66
C GLN A 57 0.74 -4.39 -12.01
N SER A 58 1.00 -3.09 -12.09
CA SER A 58 1.52 -2.44 -13.31
C SER A 58 3.03 -2.18 -13.27
N VAL A 59 3.68 -2.45 -12.14
CA VAL A 59 5.08 -2.03 -11.91
C VAL A 59 6.05 -2.77 -12.84
N SER A 60 5.99 -4.10 -12.91
CA SER A 60 6.89 -4.89 -13.77
C SER A 60 6.79 -4.49 -15.24
N GLY A 61 5.56 -4.34 -15.76
CA GLY A 61 5.35 -3.90 -17.13
C GLY A 61 5.90 -2.50 -17.37
N TRP A 62 5.64 -1.57 -16.45
CA TRP A 62 6.14 -0.20 -16.55
C TRP A 62 7.67 -0.14 -16.52
N LEU A 63 8.31 -0.88 -15.62
CA LEU A 63 9.78 -0.93 -15.54
C LEU A 63 10.39 -1.48 -16.82
N LYS A 64 9.83 -2.54 -17.37
CA LYS A 64 10.32 -3.20 -18.59
C LYS A 64 10.15 -2.33 -19.85
N GLU A 65 9.00 -1.66 -19.97
CA GLU A 65 8.62 -1.01 -21.22
C GLU A 65 8.99 0.48 -21.27
N HIS A 66 9.03 1.14 -20.12
CA HIS A 66 9.07 2.59 -20.04
C HIS A 66 10.22 3.15 -19.21
N PHE A 67 10.72 2.41 -18.22
CA PHE A 67 11.76 2.91 -17.34
C PHE A 67 13.12 2.91 -18.05
N LYS A 68 13.86 4.01 -17.88
CA LYS A 68 15.27 4.13 -18.30
C LYS A 68 16.07 4.57 -17.07
N ASN A 69 17.08 3.79 -16.73
CA ASN A 69 17.95 4.08 -15.59
C ASN A 69 19.02 5.11 -16.00
N PHE A 70 18.92 6.30 -15.42
CA PHE A 70 19.90 7.40 -15.55
C PHE A 70 20.65 7.66 -14.24
N GLY A 71 20.56 6.75 -13.27
CA GLY A 71 21.13 6.91 -11.93
C GLY A 71 20.22 7.69 -10.94
N GLN A 72 18.98 7.93 -11.31
CA GLN A 72 18.01 8.60 -10.44
C GLN A 72 17.64 7.77 -9.21
N LYS A 73 17.32 8.46 -8.12
CA LYS A 73 16.73 7.86 -6.90
C LYS A 73 15.26 7.53 -7.15
N ILE A 74 14.74 6.50 -6.52
CA ILE A 74 13.32 6.10 -6.64
C ILE A 74 12.69 6.00 -5.27
N LEU A 75 11.56 6.69 -5.08
CA LEU A 75 10.65 6.50 -3.97
C LEU A 75 9.42 5.72 -4.46
N VAL A 76 9.32 4.45 -4.09
CA VAL A 76 8.17 3.60 -4.41
C VAL A 76 7.03 3.95 -3.46
N ALA A 77 5.95 4.51 -3.99
CA ALA A 77 4.76 4.89 -3.24
C ALA A 77 3.58 3.93 -3.47
N SER A 78 3.78 2.90 -4.30
CA SER A 78 2.85 1.79 -4.51
C SER A 78 2.89 0.85 -3.31
N LYS A 79 1.78 0.18 -3.03
CA LYS A 79 1.67 -0.82 -1.94
C LYS A 79 1.04 -2.09 -2.51
N GLY A 80 1.56 -3.25 -2.13
CA GLY A 80 1.00 -4.54 -2.57
C GLY A 80 2.07 -5.53 -3.02
N ILE A 81 1.61 -6.68 -3.46
CA ILE A 81 2.42 -7.79 -3.98
C ILE A 81 1.97 -8.03 -5.42
N GLU A 82 2.89 -8.25 -6.35
CA GLU A 82 2.53 -8.59 -7.71
C GLU A 82 1.99 -10.03 -7.78
N THR A 83 0.73 -10.19 -8.19
CA THR A 83 0.03 -11.48 -8.18
C THR A 83 0.57 -12.48 -9.19
N SER A 84 1.09 -12.01 -10.32
CA SER A 84 1.61 -12.86 -11.40
C SER A 84 2.91 -13.57 -11.02
N SER A 85 3.79 -12.89 -10.29
CA SER A 85 5.10 -13.39 -9.88
C SER A 85 5.19 -13.76 -8.39
N LEU A 86 4.21 -13.34 -7.58
CA LEU A 86 4.19 -13.44 -6.11
C LEU A 86 5.38 -12.74 -5.44
N ARG A 87 5.97 -11.72 -6.11
CA ARG A 87 7.12 -10.98 -5.61
C ARG A 87 6.72 -9.68 -4.94
N PHE A 88 7.52 -9.28 -3.95
CA PHE A 88 7.48 -7.95 -3.39
C PHE A 88 8.05 -6.93 -4.37
N LEU A 89 7.70 -5.66 -4.17
CA LEU A 89 8.10 -4.62 -5.12
C LEU A 89 9.62 -4.36 -5.08
N ASP A 90 10.28 -4.51 -3.91
CA ASP A 90 11.74 -4.37 -3.81
C ASP A 90 12.44 -5.37 -4.73
N GLU A 91 12.02 -6.66 -4.72
CA GLU A 91 12.58 -7.69 -5.60
C GLU A 91 12.39 -7.37 -7.10
N ILE A 92 11.31 -6.64 -7.43
CA ILE A 92 11.01 -6.24 -8.80
C ILE A 92 11.88 -5.03 -9.20
N TYR A 93 11.94 -4.02 -8.36
CA TYR A 93 12.73 -2.81 -8.64
C TYR A 93 14.24 -3.08 -8.66
N GLU A 94 14.76 -3.95 -7.80
CA GLU A 94 16.19 -4.31 -7.73
C GLU A 94 16.72 -4.98 -9.00
N GLN A 95 15.85 -5.46 -9.88
CA GLN A 95 16.24 -5.95 -11.21
C GLN A 95 16.62 -4.81 -12.18
N HIS A 96 16.22 -3.57 -11.88
CA HIS A 96 16.36 -2.41 -12.75
C HIS A 96 17.20 -1.28 -12.13
N VAL A 97 17.25 -1.21 -10.79
CA VAL A 97 17.84 -0.10 -10.03
C VAL A 97 18.65 -0.68 -8.87
N ASP A 98 19.80 -0.07 -8.58
CA ASP A 98 20.57 -0.42 -7.40
C ASP A 98 19.75 -0.17 -6.12
N ALA A 99 19.77 -1.14 -5.19
CA ALA A 99 19.07 -1.04 -3.91
C ALA A 99 19.44 0.21 -3.11
N ALA A 100 20.67 0.73 -3.28
CA ALA A 100 21.13 1.97 -2.67
C ALA A 100 20.38 3.23 -3.15
N ASN A 101 19.70 3.15 -4.31
CA ASN A 101 18.89 4.22 -4.88
C ASN A 101 17.38 4.00 -4.70
N LEU A 102 16.98 2.96 -3.97
CA LEU A 102 15.57 2.63 -3.74
C LEU A 102 15.12 3.01 -2.34
N ALA A 103 13.94 3.61 -2.26
CA ALA A 103 13.22 3.86 -1.02
C ALA A 103 11.73 3.54 -1.19
N PHE A 104 11.06 3.20 -0.10
CA PHE A 104 9.65 2.76 -0.07
C PHE A 104 8.87 3.58 0.93
N LEU A 105 7.71 4.09 0.51
CA LEU A 105 6.86 4.95 1.31
C LEU A 105 5.80 4.13 2.04
N SER A 106 5.70 4.32 3.35
CA SER A 106 4.67 3.70 4.21
C SER A 106 4.14 4.68 5.25
N GLY A 107 3.24 4.21 6.12
CA GLY A 107 2.64 4.99 7.20
C GLY A 107 1.22 5.47 6.91
N PRO A 108 0.49 5.91 7.98
CA PRO A 108 -0.91 6.29 7.94
C PRO A 108 -1.10 7.60 7.17
N SER A 109 -1.77 7.52 6.01
CA SER A 109 -2.00 8.70 5.16
C SER A 109 -3.13 8.46 4.16
N PHE A 110 -4.14 9.31 4.18
CA PHE A 110 -5.12 9.37 3.10
C PHE A 110 -4.78 10.51 2.13
N ALA A 111 -4.88 10.24 0.84
CA ALA A 111 -4.62 11.22 -0.20
C ALA A 111 -5.43 12.52 -0.01
N LYS A 112 -6.71 12.40 0.39
CA LYS A 112 -7.59 13.55 0.64
C LYS A 112 -7.11 14.42 1.82
N GLU A 113 -6.55 13.79 2.85
CA GLU A 113 -6.04 14.51 4.03
C GLU A 113 -4.76 15.28 3.69
N ILE A 114 -3.85 14.65 2.95
CA ILE A 114 -2.63 15.32 2.46
C ILE A 114 -2.98 16.49 1.53
N GLN A 115 -3.96 16.33 0.63
CA GLN A 115 -4.42 17.43 -0.24
C GLN A 115 -5.07 18.59 0.51
N ASN A 116 -5.57 18.35 1.71
CA ASN A 116 -6.13 19.37 2.61
C ASN A 116 -5.09 19.87 3.63
N ASP A 117 -3.81 19.59 3.44
CA ASP A 117 -2.71 19.99 4.33
C ASP A 117 -2.86 19.55 5.79
N LEU A 118 -3.65 18.48 6.03
CA LEU A 118 -3.81 17.93 7.37
C LEU A 118 -2.53 17.20 7.81
N PRO A 119 -2.20 17.26 9.12
CA PRO A 119 -0.99 16.66 9.62
C PRO A 119 -1.04 15.12 9.54
N CYS A 120 0.05 14.52 9.09
CA CYS A 120 0.23 13.07 9.11
C CYS A 120 1.68 12.68 9.36
N ALA A 121 1.92 11.39 9.54
CA ALA A 121 3.26 10.83 9.68
C ALA A 121 3.50 9.74 8.62
N LEU A 122 4.65 9.82 7.97
CA LEU A 122 5.10 8.87 6.96
C LEU A 122 6.41 8.20 7.40
N VAL A 123 6.72 7.07 6.80
CA VAL A 123 8.00 6.38 6.97
C VAL A 123 8.60 6.14 5.59
N ILE A 124 9.86 6.54 5.44
CA ILE A 124 10.69 6.29 4.26
C ILE A 124 11.61 5.14 4.60
N ASN A 125 11.42 4.01 3.93
CA ASN A 125 12.17 2.78 4.20
C ASN A 125 13.18 2.57 3.07
N SER A 126 14.46 2.39 3.40
CA SER A 126 15.51 2.14 2.41
C SER A 126 16.64 1.34 3.03
N LYS A 127 17.24 0.42 2.26
CA LYS A 127 18.49 -0.25 2.62
C LYS A 127 19.65 0.75 2.75
N ASN A 128 19.51 1.95 2.15
CA ASN A 128 20.40 3.10 2.29
C ASN A 128 19.76 4.14 3.25
N GLU A 129 20.23 4.15 4.50
CA GLU A 129 19.69 5.05 5.53
C GLU A 129 19.86 6.53 5.19
N THR A 130 20.97 6.90 4.51
CA THR A 130 21.21 8.29 4.06
C THR A 130 20.13 8.70 3.07
N LEU A 131 19.80 7.86 2.09
CA LEU A 131 18.73 8.12 1.14
C LEU A 131 17.38 8.27 1.84
N ALA A 132 17.07 7.41 2.80
CA ALA A 132 15.82 7.49 3.56
C ALA A 132 15.68 8.85 4.27
N ARG A 133 16.74 9.32 4.92
CA ARG A 133 16.79 10.63 5.61
C ARG A 133 16.67 11.80 4.62
N GLU A 134 17.42 11.77 3.51
CA GLU A 134 17.34 12.80 2.48
C GLU A 134 15.92 12.95 1.91
N ILE A 135 15.25 11.84 1.62
CA ILE A 135 13.87 11.88 1.11
C ILE A 135 12.89 12.35 2.19
N ALA A 136 13.08 11.95 3.45
CA ALA A 136 12.23 12.40 4.55
C ALA A 136 12.23 13.93 4.72
N GLU A 137 13.36 14.59 4.48
CA GLU A 137 13.52 16.05 4.58
C GLU A 137 12.80 16.81 3.43
N LEU A 138 12.40 16.15 2.35
CA LEU A 138 11.71 16.78 1.23
C LEU A 138 10.25 17.11 1.53
N PHE A 139 9.65 16.46 2.55
CA PHE A 139 8.25 16.67 2.91
C PHE A 139 8.03 18.02 3.64
N PRO A 140 6.86 18.65 3.52
CA PRO A 140 6.51 19.88 4.22
C PRO A 140 6.34 19.65 5.72
N GLN A 141 6.28 20.74 6.50
CA GLN A 141 6.27 20.70 7.97
C GLN A 141 5.04 19.97 8.57
N ASN A 142 3.91 19.99 7.90
CA ASN A 142 2.70 19.28 8.32
C ASN A 142 2.78 17.76 8.09
N ILE A 143 3.81 17.26 7.41
CA ILE A 143 4.06 15.83 7.21
C ILE A 143 5.36 15.45 7.91
N LYS A 144 5.24 14.73 9.03
CA LYS A 144 6.42 14.20 9.72
C LYS A 144 6.89 12.92 9.06
N ALA A 145 8.02 12.96 8.36
CA ALA A 145 8.61 11.78 7.74
C ALA A 145 9.75 11.22 8.59
N TYR A 146 9.76 9.91 8.80
CA TYR A 146 10.77 9.16 9.53
C TYR A 146 11.56 8.25 8.60
N ALA A 147 12.83 8.03 8.87
CA ALA A 147 13.65 7.06 8.14
C ALA A 147 13.63 5.70 8.84
N SER A 148 13.65 4.62 8.07
CA SER A 148 13.75 3.23 8.55
C SER A 148 14.56 2.40 7.53
N SER A 149 15.21 1.34 8.00
CA SER A 149 15.92 0.39 7.14
C SER A 149 15.12 -0.87 6.81
N ASP A 150 13.96 -1.09 7.45
CA ASP A 150 13.14 -2.29 7.27
C ASP A 150 12.20 -2.16 6.07
N VAL A 151 12.75 -2.36 4.87
CA VAL A 151 12.01 -2.31 3.61
C VAL A 151 10.94 -3.41 3.57
N ILE A 152 11.34 -4.66 3.82
CA ILE A 152 10.42 -5.80 3.71
C ILE A 152 9.28 -5.73 4.71
N GLY A 153 9.53 -5.25 5.94
CA GLY A 153 8.49 -5.03 6.93
C GLY A 153 7.48 -3.98 6.50
N ALA A 154 7.94 -2.88 5.91
CA ALA A 154 7.08 -1.82 5.39
C ALA A 154 6.23 -2.28 4.20
N GLU A 155 6.77 -3.07 3.28
CA GLU A 155 6.06 -3.62 2.13
C GLU A 155 4.98 -4.61 2.57
N ILE A 156 5.33 -5.54 3.47
CA ILE A 156 4.37 -6.51 4.04
C ILE A 156 3.26 -5.78 4.78
N ALA A 157 3.59 -4.82 5.62
CA ALA A 157 2.60 -4.03 6.35
C ALA A 157 1.65 -3.29 5.40
N GLY A 158 2.21 -2.62 4.37
CA GLY A 158 1.45 -1.89 3.35
C GLY A 158 0.54 -2.79 2.50
N ALA A 159 0.95 -4.02 2.22
CA ALA A 159 0.16 -5.01 1.51
C ALA A 159 -0.94 -5.59 2.42
N TYR A 160 -0.54 -6.11 3.58
CA TYR A 160 -1.40 -6.84 4.50
C TYR A 160 -2.55 -6.01 5.08
N LYS A 161 -2.28 -4.73 5.43
CA LYS A 161 -3.32 -3.82 5.94
C LYS A 161 -4.54 -3.73 5.05
N ASN A 162 -4.34 -3.82 3.74
CA ASN A 162 -5.41 -3.72 2.75
C ASN A 162 -6.36 -4.94 2.84
N VAL A 163 -5.82 -6.11 3.14
CA VAL A 163 -6.61 -7.33 3.37
C VAL A 163 -7.40 -7.23 4.66
N ILE A 164 -6.74 -6.81 5.75
CA ILE A 164 -7.42 -6.62 7.04
C ILE A 164 -8.48 -5.52 6.95
N ALA A 165 -8.28 -4.50 6.11
CA ALA A 165 -9.29 -3.46 5.88
C ALA A 165 -10.57 -4.02 5.22
N ILE A 166 -10.46 -5.00 4.31
CA ILE A 166 -11.62 -5.71 3.77
C ILE A 166 -12.36 -6.42 4.92
N ALA A 167 -11.64 -7.16 5.77
CA ALA A 167 -12.22 -7.84 6.93
C ALA A 167 -12.89 -6.85 7.92
N GLY A 168 -12.27 -5.68 8.15
CA GLY A 168 -12.83 -4.60 8.96
C GLY A 168 -14.15 -4.06 8.42
N GLY A 169 -14.21 -3.86 7.10
CA GLY A 169 -15.44 -3.45 6.42
C GLY A 169 -16.56 -4.51 6.51
N ILE A 170 -16.21 -5.79 6.43
CA ILE A 170 -17.17 -6.89 6.64
C ILE A 170 -17.68 -6.87 8.08
N CYS A 171 -16.79 -6.76 9.05
CA CYS A 171 -17.15 -6.72 10.48
C CYS A 171 -18.15 -5.60 10.78
N ASP A 172 -17.90 -4.40 10.27
CA ASP A 172 -18.79 -3.25 10.49
C ASP A 172 -20.08 -3.36 9.66
N GLY A 173 -20.00 -3.88 8.43
CA GLY A 173 -21.14 -4.10 7.57
C GLY A 173 -22.14 -5.13 8.12
N LEU A 174 -21.66 -6.11 8.88
CA LEU A 174 -22.48 -7.09 9.63
C LEU A 174 -22.98 -6.56 10.98
N GLY A 175 -22.54 -5.37 11.41
CA GLY A 175 -22.94 -4.80 12.71
C GLY A 175 -22.39 -5.56 13.91
N LEU A 176 -21.21 -6.22 13.82
CA LEU A 176 -20.65 -7.05 14.89
C LEU A 176 -20.15 -6.24 16.10
N GLY A 177 -20.06 -4.93 15.95
CA GLY A 177 -19.72 -4.00 17.02
C GLY A 177 -18.22 -3.77 17.23
N ASN A 178 -17.91 -2.80 18.10
CA ASN A 178 -16.54 -2.30 18.30
C ASN A 178 -15.59 -3.34 18.89
N SER A 179 -16.07 -4.22 19.77
CA SER A 179 -15.23 -5.26 20.38
C SER A 179 -14.76 -6.28 19.35
N ALA A 180 -15.65 -6.71 18.44
CA ALA A 180 -15.30 -7.63 17.36
C ALA A 180 -14.30 -6.99 16.40
N ARG A 181 -14.52 -5.72 16.01
CA ARG A 181 -13.60 -4.95 15.16
C ARG A 181 -12.22 -4.80 15.81
N ALA A 182 -12.16 -4.43 17.09
CA ALA A 182 -10.89 -4.30 17.82
C ALA A 182 -10.15 -5.65 17.88
N SER A 183 -10.85 -6.73 18.15
CA SER A 183 -10.29 -8.08 18.16
C SER A 183 -9.76 -8.50 16.79
N LEU A 184 -10.53 -8.24 15.73
CA LEU A 184 -10.14 -8.53 14.35
C LEU A 184 -8.87 -7.77 13.95
N ILE A 185 -8.80 -6.47 14.21
CA ILE A 185 -7.64 -5.64 13.87
C ILE A 185 -6.40 -6.11 14.65
N SER A 186 -6.54 -6.39 15.96
CA SER A 186 -5.44 -6.90 16.79
C SER A 186 -4.94 -8.27 16.30
N ARG A 187 -5.85 -9.18 15.95
CA ARG A 187 -5.49 -10.49 15.40
C ARG A 187 -4.87 -10.37 14.02
N GLY A 188 -5.37 -9.45 13.18
CA GLY A 188 -4.80 -9.13 11.88
C GLY A 188 -3.37 -8.58 11.99
N LEU A 189 -3.09 -7.75 12.99
CA LEU A 189 -1.74 -7.26 13.25
C LEU A 189 -0.78 -8.39 13.64
N VAL A 190 -1.23 -9.32 14.48
CA VAL A 190 -0.44 -10.51 14.86
C VAL A 190 -0.18 -11.42 13.66
N GLU A 191 -1.18 -11.60 12.79
CA GLU A 191 -1.05 -12.39 11.56
C GLU A 191 -0.07 -11.75 10.58
N MET A 192 -0.17 -10.43 10.39
CA MET A 192 0.75 -9.62 9.59
C MET A 192 2.19 -9.74 10.11
N ALA A 193 2.39 -9.62 11.42
CA ALA A 193 3.71 -9.73 12.04
C ALA A 193 4.31 -11.14 11.85
N ARG A 194 3.51 -12.20 12.06
CA ARG A 194 3.92 -13.59 11.82
C ARG A 194 4.34 -13.82 10.36
N PHE A 195 3.55 -13.31 9.43
CA PHE A 195 3.91 -13.39 8.01
C PHE A 195 5.22 -12.64 7.73
N GLY A 196 5.39 -11.44 8.29
CA GLY A 196 6.59 -10.63 8.12
C GLY A 196 7.84 -11.26 8.74
N GLU A 197 7.72 -11.86 9.91
CA GLU A 197 8.81 -12.56 10.59
C GLU A 197 9.43 -13.67 9.71
N TYR A 198 8.61 -14.38 8.95
CA TYR A 198 9.08 -15.39 8.01
C TYR A 198 10.04 -14.81 6.95
N PHE A 199 9.84 -13.54 6.57
CA PHE A 199 10.69 -12.83 5.59
C PHE A 199 11.78 -11.99 6.23
N GLY A 200 11.99 -12.09 7.53
CA GLY A 200 13.02 -11.34 8.26
C GLY A 200 12.69 -9.90 8.59
N ALA A 201 11.41 -9.51 8.51
CA ALA A 201 10.95 -8.18 8.89
C ALA A 201 11.08 -7.95 10.41
N GLN A 202 11.29 -6.68 10.80
CA GLN A 202 11.43 -6.30 12.20
C GLN A 202 10.06 -6.15 12.87
N GLN A 203 9.89 -6.73 14.05
CA GLN A 203 8.62 -6.65 14.80
C GLN A 203 8.19 -5.21 15.10
N GLN A 204 9.15 -4.31 15.37
CA GLN A 204 8.88 -2.89 15.62
C GLN A 204 8.18 -2.20 14.46
N THR A 205 8.44 -2.60 13.21
CA THR A 205 7.78 -2.05 12.02
C THR A 205 6.27 -2.28 12.07
N PHE A 206 5.85 -3.48 12.51
CA PHE A 206 4.42 -3.81 12.62
C PHE A 206 3.72 -3.09 13.78
N LEU A 207 4.42 -2.79 14.85
CA LEU A 207 3.88 -2.02 15.99
C LEU A 207 3.90 -0.49 15.74
N GLY A 208 4.68 -0.05 14.74
CA GLY A 208 4.87 1.36 14.40
C GLY A 208 3.86 1.91 13.39
N LEU A 209 4.26 3.04 12.78
CA LEU A 209 3.44 3.77 11.80
C LEU A 209 3.15 2.93 10.53
N SER A 210 4.13 2.18 10.03
CA SER A 210 3.99 1.37 8.82
C SER A 210 3.01 0.21 9.00
N GLY A 211 2.96 -0.39 10.21
CA GLY A 211 2.08 -1.49 10.58
C GLY A 211 0.80 -1.00 11.25
N ALA A 212 0.79 -0.94 12.59
CA ALA A 212 -0.38 -0.64 13.39
C ALA A 212 -1.04 0.70 13.00
N GLY A 213 -0.22 1.76 12.79
CA GLY A 213 -0.75 3.08 12.44
C GLY A 213 -1.55 3.06 11.13
N ASP A 214 -0.96 2.53 10.06
CA ASP A 214 -1.62 2.47 8.73
C ASP A 214 -2.76 1.43 8.70
N LEU A 215 -2.64 0.35 9.49
CA LEU A 215 -3.69 -0.65 9.63
C LEU A 215 -4.93 -0.06 10.33
N PHE A 216 -4.78 0.60 11.48
CA PHE A 216 -5.90 1.20 12.20
C PHE A 216 -6.63 2.24 11.34
N LEU A 217 -5.88 3.11 10.67
CA LEU A 217 -6.44 4.11 9.77
C LEU A 217 -7.25 3.44 8.64
N THR A 218 -6.65 2.45 7.97
CA THR A 218 -7.22 1.85 6.75
C THR A 218 -8.40 0.92 7.05
N ALA A 219 -8.36 0.18 8.17
CA ALA A 219 -9.39 -0.80 8.53
C ALA A 219 -10.59 -0.20 9.28
N SER A 220 -10.62 1.11 9.53
CA SER A 220 -11.68 1.78 10.30
C SER A 220 -12.29 2.99 9.57
N SER A 221 -12.02 3.16 8.27
CA SER A 221 -12.45 4.35 7.55
C SER A 221 -13.09 4.06 6.19
N VAL A 222 -14.21 4.70 5.92
CA VAL A 222 -14.87 4.70 4.60
C VAL A 222 -14.05 5.39 3.50
N LEU A 223 -12.99 6.12 3.84
CA LEU A 223 -12.03 6.63 2.88
C LEU A 223 -11.17 5.51 2.29
N SER A 224 -11.07 4.36 2.97
CA SER A 224 -10.40 3.17 2.45
C SER A 224 -11.26 2.44 1.43
N ARG A 225 -10.74 2.28 0.21
CA ARG A 225 -11.38 1.49 -0.84
C ARG A 225 -11.56 0.03 -0.42
N ASN A 226 -10.56 -0.55 0.22
CA ASN A 226 -10.59 -1.92 0.69
C ASN A 226 -11.65 -2.13 1.79
N TYR A 227 -11.79 -1.19 2.72
CA TYR A 227 -12.86 -1.21 3.70
C TYR A 227 -14.24 -1.16 3.04
N ARG A 228 -14.41 -0.33 1.98
CA ARG A 228 -15.66 -0.30 1.20
C ARG A 228 -15.95 -1.60 0.45
N VAL A 229 -14.91 -2.32 -0.03
CA VAL A 229 -15.10 -3.69 -0.56
C VAL A 229 -15.73 -4.58 0.51
N GLY A 230 -15.21 -4.54 1.73
CA GLY A 230 -15.76 -5.31 2.85
C GLY A 230 -17.22 -4.96 3.18
N LEU A 231 -17.57 -3.67 3.17
CA LEU A 231 -18.96 -3.23 3.37
C LEU A 231 -19.92 -3.79 2.30
N GLY A 232 -19.48 -3.88 1.04
CA GLY A 232 -20.26 -4.46 -0.05
C GLY A 232 -20.42 -5.97 0.11
N LEU A 233 -19.36 -6.70 0.48
CA LEU A 233 -19.41 -8.14 0.74
C LEU A 233 -20.38 -8.47 1.88
N ALA A 234 -20.39 -7.68 2.96
CA ALA A 234 -21.33 -7.84 4.07
C ALA A 234 -22.80 -7.69 3.67
N LYS A 235 -23.08 -7.01 2.56
CA LYS A 235 -24.43 -6.89 1.96
C LYS A 235 -24.74 -7.98 0.94
N ASN A 236 -23.89 -9.01 0.83
CA ASN A 236 -23.98 -10.05 -0.19
C ASN A 236 -23.92 -9.53 -1.64
N GLU A 237 -23.27 -8.38 -1.88
CA GLU A 237 -23.05 -7.89 -3.22
C GLU A 237 -21.92 -8.68 -3.90
N SER A 238 -22.06 -8.94 -5.21
CA SER A 238 -21.00 -9.60 -5.96
C SER A 238 -19.75 -8.73 -6.06
N LEU A 239 -18.56 -9.33 -6.02
CA LEU A 239 -17.29 -8.60 -6.12
C LEU A 239 -17.24 -7.71 -7.35
N ASN A 240 -17.72 -8.20 -8.50
CA ASN A 240 -17.75 -7.41 -9.75
C ASN A 240 -18.59 -6.15 -9.61
N LYS A 241 -19.78 -6.24 -8.97
CA LYS A 241 -20.63 -5.08 -8.71
C LYS A 241 -19.90 -4.09 -7.81
N ILE A 242 -19.32 -4.56 -6.70
CA ILE A 242 -18.60 -3.71 -5.75
C ILE A 242 -17.45 -2.96 -6.44
N LEU A 243 -16.64 -3.64 -7.24
CA LEU A 243 -15.50 -3.03 -7.94
C LEU A 243 -15.95 -2.01 -9.00
N ASN A 244 -17.04 -2.29 -9.72
CA ASN A 244 -17.63 -1.35 -10.67
C ASN A 244 -18.15 -0.08 -9.99
N ASP A 245 -18.85 -0.22 -8.86
CA ASP A 245 -19.39 0.90 -8.08
C ASP A 245 -18.28 1.75 -7.43
N LEU A 246 -17.14 1.13 -7.07
CA LEU A 246 -15.97 1.82 -6.58
C LEU A 246 -15.31 2.71 -7.64
N GLY A 247 -15.28 2.27 -8.91
CA GLY A 247 -14.62 2.95 -10.02
C GLY A 247 -13.10 3.14 -9.87
N GLU A 248 -12.50 2.48 -8.88
CA GLU A 248 -11.08 2.59 -8.53
C GLU A 248 -10.51 1.23 -8.10
N VAL A 249 -9.20 1.05 -8.28
CA VAL A 249 -8.52 -0.19 -7.86
C VAL A 249 -8.53 -0.33 -6.34
N ALA A 250 -8.96 -1.49 -5.86
CA ALA A 250 -8.84 -1.92 -4.46
C ALA A 250 -7.74 -3.00 -4.37
N GLU A 251 -6.52 -2.58 -4.09
CA GLU A 251 -5.33 -3.46 -4.11
C GLU A 251 -5.42 -4.65 -3.15
N GLY A 252 -6.24 -4.55 -2.10
CA GLY A 252 -6.46 -5.64 -1.13
C GLY A 252 -7.05 -6.90 -1.75
N VAL A 253 -7.80 -6.79 -2.86
CA VAL A 253 -8.37 -7.95 -3.55
C VAL A 253 -7.26 -8.84 -4.12
N ASP A 254 -6.42 -8.28 -4.97
CA ASP A 254 -5.30 -9.01 -5.57
C ASP A 254 -4.28 -9.45 -4.52
N THR A 255 -4.01 -8.57 -3.55
CA THR A 255 -3.09 -8.85 -2.44
C THR A 255 -3.56 -10.03 -1.58
N SER A 256 -4.88 -10.18 -1.34
CA SER A 256 -5.42 -11.33 -0.59
C SER A 256 -5.06 -12.65 -1.25
N TYR A 257 -5.20 -12.76 -2.56
CA TYR A 257 -4.84 -13.96 -3.31
C TYR A 257 -3.33 -14.21 -3.35
N ALA A 258 -2.53 -13.15 -3.46
CA ALA A 258 -1.08 -13.27 -3.46
C ALA A 258 -0.56 -13.77 -2.09
N ILE A 259 -1.00 -13.16 -0.98
CA ILE A 259 -0.59 -13.57 0.36
C ILE A 259 -1.06 -14.99 0.67
N GLU A 260 -2.30 -15.36 0.32
CA GLU A 260 -2.82 -16.73 0.50
C GLU A 260 -1.92 -17.77 -0.19
N LYS A 261 -1.53 -17.52 -1.45
CA LYS A 261 -0.65 -18.43 -2.20
C LYS A 261 0.75 -18.52 -1.60
N ILE A 262 1.33 -17.38 -1.23
CA ILE A 262 2.65 -17.33 -0.59
C ILE A 262 2.61 -18.09 0.74
N ALA A 263 1.60 -17.82 1.57
CA ALA A 263 1.45 -18.44 2.88
C ALA A 263 1.25 -19.95 2.78
N ALA A 264 0.41 -20.42 1.86
CA ALA A 264 0.21 -21.85 1.60
C ALA A 264 1.49 -22.55 1.16
N GLY A 265 2.25 -21.95 0.22
CA GLY A 265 3.51 -22.50 -0.27
C GLY A 265 4.63 -22.55 0.77
N LYS A 266 4.54 -21.74 1.83
CA LYS A 266 5.53 -21.60 2.89
C LYS A 266 5.08 -22.15 4.25
N GLY A 267 3.85 -22.66 4.35
CA GLY A 267 3.28 -23.19 5.60
C GLY A 267 3.02 -22.10 6.66
N ILE A 268 2.78 -20.86 6.27
CA ILE A 268 2.51 -19.74 7.19
C ILE A 268 1.02 -19.74 7.55
N TYR A 269 0.70 -19.68 8.84
CA TYR A 269 -0.68 -19.65 9.31
C TYR A 269 -1.31 -18.26 9.18
N THR A 270 -2.25 -18.11 8.22
CA THR A 270 -2.89 -16.84 7.85
C THR A 270 -4.42 -16.96 7.79
N PRO A 271 -5.10 -17.26 8.91
CA PRO A 271 -6.53 -17.55 8.92
C PRO A 271 -7.41 -16.39 8.42
N ILE A 272 -7.06 -15.13 8.73
CA ILE A 272 -7.86 -13.97 8.31
C ILE A 272 -7.72 -13.77 6.80
N VAL A 273 -6.51 -13.81 6.26
CA VAL A 273 -6.29 -13.71 4.80
C VAL A 273 -7.02 -14.81 4.05
N ASN A 274 -6.95 -16.07 4.54
CA ASN A 274 -7.59 -17.21 3.91
C ASN A 274 -9.12 -17.03 3.83
N GLU A 275 -9.75 -16.55 4.91
CA GLU A 275 -11.18 -16.30 4.89
C GLU A 275 -11.56 -15.09 4.02
N VAL A 276 -10.76 -14.00 4.04
CA VAL A 276 -10.98 -12.87 3.13
C VAL A 276 -10.89 -13.32 1.67
N ALA A 277 -9.85 -14.08 1.31
CA ALA A 277 -9.68 -14.61 -0.05
C ALA A 277 -10.83 -15.55 -0.45
N ALA A 278 -11.34 -16.37 0.48
CA ALA A 278 -12.49 -17.24 0.24
C ALA A 278 -13.78 -16.44 0.01
N MET A 279 -14.04 -15.41 0.83
CA MET A 279 -15.19 -14.52 0.65
C MET A 279 -15.13 -13.72 -0.67
N LEU A 280 -13.96 -13.27 -1.07
CA LEU A 280 -13.76 -12.63 -2.37
C LEU A 280 -14.06 -13.59 -3.55
N ARG A 281 -13.92 -14.91 -3.36
CA ARG A 281 -14.32 -15.96 -4.31
C ARG A 281 -15.79 -16.40 -4.19
N GLY A 282 -16.53 -15.81 -3.26
CA GLY A 282 -17.97 -16.06 -3.11
C GLY A 282 -18.37 -16.99 -1.95
N LYS A 283 -17.44 -17.31 -1.03
CA LYS A 283 -17.82 -18.00 0.23
C LYS A 283 -18.76 -17.09 1.03
N ASP A 284 -19.75 -17.69 1.65
CA ASP A 284 -20.70 -16.96 2.51
C ASP A 284 -19.98 -16.30 3.71
N VAL A 285 -20.37 -15.06 3.98
CA VAL A 285 -19.69 -14.23 5.00
C VAL A 285 -19.98 -14.75 6.42
N GLN A 286 -21.20 -15.30 6.67
CA GLN A 286 -21.55 -15.88 7.97
C GLN A 286 -20.84 -17.21 8.20
N GLU A 287 -20.62 -18.00 7.15
CA GLU A 287 -19.82 -19.21 7.22
C GLU A 287 -18.37 -18.89 7.56
N SER A 288 -17.75 -17.90 6.89
CA SER A 288 -16.41 -17.44 7.18
C SER A 288 -16.25 -16.93 8.62
N LEU A 289 -17.25 -16.21 9.14
CA LEU A 289 -17.26 -15.75 10.54
C LEU A 289 -17.25 -16.94 11.51
N LYS A 290 -18.08 -17.97 11.28
CA LYS A 290 -18.11 -19.19 12.10
C LYS A 290 -16.75 -19.89 12.08
N ASP A 291 -16.12 -20.00 10.91
CA ASP A 291 -14.82 -20.64 10.77
C ASP A 291 -13.73 -19.89 11.54
N LEU A 292 -13.69 -18.55 11.46
CA LEU A 292 -12.74 -17.73 12.23
C LEU A 292 -12.95 -17.83 13.75
N LEU A 293 -14.19 -17.97 14.21
CA LEU A 293 -14.50 -18.13 15.63
C LEU A 293 -14.20 -19.53 16.14
N SER A 294 -14.25 -20.55 15.28
CA SER A 294 -14.00 -21.95 15.65
C SER A 294 -12.52 -22.34 15.60
N LYS A 295 -11.67 -21.62 14.89
CA LYS A 295 -10.23 -21.91 14.79
C LYS A 295 -9.51 -21.57 16.12
N LYS A 296 -8.80 -22.56 16.66
CA LYS A 296 -8.01 -22.44 17.88
C LYS A 296 -6.62 -21.88 17.59
#